data_44e2d795e12ae782aa2059e603c4cb4a
#
_entry.id   44e2d795e12ae782aa2059e603c4cb4a
#
_cell.length_a   1.000
_cell.length_b   1.000
_cell.length_c   1.000
_cell.angle_alpha   90.00
_cell.angle_beta   90.00
_cell.angle_gamma   90.00
#
_symmetry.space_group_name_H-M   'P 1'
#
loop_
_entity.id
_entity.type
_entity.pdbx_description
1 polymer ?
#
loop_
_entity_poly.entity_id
_entity_poly.type
_entity_poly.pdbx_seq_one_letter_code
_entity_poly.pdbx_strand_id
1 'polypeptide(L)'
;MAGGAALAHSIPARAEDGSEATTKPVPLEVFQKSEDRLFRVGYRLATANAPFCDRAIMVSGLLLHDADSYGDPAAVRTLFGLTGDIAAQAVAPGSPATAIGIVQNDTILAIEGKSVSVAWPKSEPRWERVSALRDSIDAALSRGGVDISWQSPGGALVRTERLEGVPACPTRFELVDSKKSAAADGNRVLIGENFPGLGYDEAAFAAAVAHEMAHNILRHPQTFREIGWKRKLVRLSERDADRLMPWLLHNAGYDPRAAIRFMRTWGPRHGGWIFRKRTHDGWDERVEFIEAELATIERAAQDRDDGLADWSRYFSPEFDTAAADR
;
A
#
# COMPACT_ATOMS: atom_id res chain seq x y z
N MET A 1 -22.56 16.50 23.49
CA MET A 1 -21.55 15.45 23.16
C MET A 1 -22.00 14.79 21.87
N ALA A 2 -21.48 15.27 20.76
CA ALA A 2 -21.83 14.77 19.43
C ALA A 2 -20.61 14.00 18.91
N GLY A 3 -20.75 12.68 18.80
CA GLY A 3 -19.76 11.80 18.21
C GLY A 3 -19.76 11.97 16.70
N GLY A 4 -18.70 12.57 16.17
CA GLY A 4 -18.48 12.68 14.73
C GLY A 4 -18.02 11.34 14.15
N ALA A 5 -18.90 10.66 13.45
CA ALA A 5 -18.51 9.56 12.57
C ALA A 5 -17.68 10.15 11.44
N ALA A 6 -16.38 9.84 11.40
CA ALA A 6 -15.54 10.13 10.27
C ALA A 6 -15.97 9.22 9.10
N LEU A 7 -16.81 9.75 8.23
CA LEU A 7 -17.09 9.16 6.93
C LEU A 7 -15.78 9.18 6.12
N ALA A 8 -15.18 8.02 5.94
CA ALA A 8 -14.11 7.82 4.97
C ALA A 8 -14.70 8.10 3.58
N HIS A 9 -14.55 9.34 3.11
CA HIS A 9 -14.79 9.66 1.72
C HIS A 9 -13.59 9.16 0.94
N SER A 10 -13.73 7.94 0.40
CA SER A 10 -12.90 7.48 -0.70
C SER A 10 -12.94 8.56 -1.78
N ILE A 11 -11.77 8.88 -2.33
CA ILE A 11 -11.64 9.70 -3.53
C ILE A 11 -12.53 9.05 -4.59
N PRO A 12 -13.57 9.68 -5.09
CA PRO A 12 -14.29 9.11 -6.20
C PRO A 12 -13.40 9.26 -7.44
N ALA A 13 -12.70 8.18 -7.83
CA ALA A 13 -12.48 7.97 -9.23
C ALA A 13 -13.91 7.99 -9.82
N ARG A 14 -14.27 9.10 -10.47
CA ARG A 14 -15.61 9.32 -10.97
C ARG A 14 -15.95 8.17 -11.90
N ALA A 15 -16.86 7.32 -11.43
CA ALA A 15 -17.37 6.17 -12.14
C ALA A 15 -17.61 6.55 -13.59
N GLU A 16 -16.90 5.89 -14.48
CA GLU A 16 -17.24 5.86 -15.88
C GLU A 16 -18.21 4.72 -16.09
N ASP A 17 -19.39 5.12 -16.37
CA ASP A 17 -20.44 4.51 -17.17
C ASP A 17 -20.81 3.04 -16.95
N GLY A 18 -22.08 2.91 -16.56
CA GLY A 18 -22.83 1.71 -16.29
C GLY A 18 -22.61 0.56 -17.24
N SER A 19 -21.94 -0.39 -16.73
CA SER A 19 -22.15 -1.81 -16.83
C SER A 19 -21.46 -2.40 -15.60
N GLU A 20 -22.16 -2.47 -14.47
CA GLU A 20 -21.84 -3.40 -13.40
C GLU A 20 -22.01 -4.82 -13.95
N ALA A 21 -21.01 -5.28 -14.68
CA ALA A 21 -20.78 -6.70 -14.78
C ALA A 21 -20.53 -7.17 -13.35
N THR A 22 -21.46 -7.89 -12.75
CA THR A 22 -21.30 -8.57 -11.48
C THR A 22 -20.10 -9.49 -11.60
N THR A 23 -18.92 -8.98 -11.25
CA THR A 23 -17.69 -9.77 -11.19
C THR A 23 -17.91 -10.79 -10.09
N LYS A 24 -17.79 -12.08 -10.43
CA LYS A 24 -17.85 -13.15 -9.42
C LYS A 24 -16.77 -12.89 -8.38
N PRO A 25 -17.06 -13.11 -7.08
CA PRO A 25 -16.05 -12.99 -6.03
C PRO A 25 -14.81 -13.82 -6.38
N VAL A 26 -13.63 -13.24 -6.18
CA VAL A 26 -12.35 -13.94 -6.37
C VAL A 26 -12.23 -15.01 -5.28
N PRO A 27 -11.80 -16.24 -5.59
CA PRO A 27 -11.50 -17.24 -4.55
C PRO A 27 -10.54 -16.72 -3.49
N LEU A 28 -10.75 -17.07 -2.23
CA LEU A 28 -10.02 -16.50 -1.11
C LEU A 28 -8.51 -16.73 -1.19
N GLU A 29 -8.05 -17.86 -1.74
CA GLU A 29 -6.63 -18.14 -1.97
C GLU A 29 -6.02 -17.21 -3.03
N VAL A 30 -6.80 -16.87 -4.06
CA VAL A 30 -6.37 -15.92 -5.10
C VAL A 30 -6.31 -14.51 -4.52
N PHE A 31 -7.30 -14.13 -3.70
CA PHE A 31 -7.30 -12.87 -2.96
C PHE A 31 -6.06 -12.78 -2.07
N GLN A 32 -5.81 -13.79 -1.21
CA GLN A 32 -4.64 -13.83 -0.33
C GLN A 32 -3.32 -13.73 -1.11
N LYS A 33 -3.19 -14.43 -2.24
CA LYS A 33 -1.99 -14.35 -3.09
C LYS A 33 -1.78 -12.95 -3.68
N SER A 34 -2.85 -12.27 -4.07
CA SER A 34 -2.79 -10.92 -4.62
C SER A 34 -2.44 -9.90 -3.54
N GLU A 35 -3.00 -10.07 -2.34
CA GLU A 35 -2.70 -9.22 -1.19
C GLU A 35 -1.28 -9.43 -0.67
N ASP A 36 -0.78 -10.67 -0.61
CA ASP A 36 0.63 -10.97 -0.30
C ASP A 36 1.57 -10.26 -1.27
N ARG A 37 1.28 -10.34 -2.58
CA ARG A 37 2.07 -9.66 -3.60
C ARG A 37 2.07 -8.14 -3.41
N LEU A 38 0.90 -7.54 -3.20
CA LEU A 38 0.77 -6.10 -2.96
C LEU A 38 1.54 -5.68 -1.70
N PHE A 39 1.37 -6.43 -0.61
CA PHE A 39 2.01 -6.14 0.66
C PHE A 39 3.53 -6.20 0.58
N ARG A 40 4.09 -7.23 -0.07
CA ARG A 40 5.56 -7.39 -0.24
C ARG A 40 6.16 -6.27 -1.07
N VAL A 41 5.52 -5.92 -2.19
CA VAL A 41 5.95 -4.80 -3.04
C VAL A 41 5.84 -3.48 -2.26
N GLY A 42 4.72 -3.23 -1.60
CA GLY A 42 4.49 -2.02 -0.81
C GLY A 42 5.47 -1.87 0.36
N TYR A 43 5.70 -2.95 1.10
CA TYR A 43 6.69 -2.97 2.19
C TYR A 43 8.09 -2.60 1.69
N ARG A 44 8.53 -3.21 0.59
CA ARG A 44 9.83 -2.93 -0.03
C ARG A 44 9.95 -1.47 -0.48
N LEU A 45 8.92 -0.92 -1.12
CA LEU A 45 8.88 0.49 -1.53
C LEU A 45 8.92 1.42 -0.31
N ALA A 46 8.10 1.15 0.71
CA ALA A 46 7.97 2.03 1.87
C ALA A 46 9.23 2.05 2.75
N THR A 47 9.84 0.88 2.99
CA THR A 47 11.05 0.79 3.82
C THR A 47 12.28 1.37 3.13
N ALA A 48 12.46 1.11 1.84
CA ALA A 48 13.60 1.61 1.09
C ALA A 48 13.60 3.15 0.93
N ASN A 49 12.43 3.77 0.96
CA ASN A 49 12.26 5.22 0.85
C ASN A 49 12.12 5.94 2.20
N ALA A 50 12.12 5.20 3.32
CA ALA A 50 11.97 5.76 4.66
C ALA A 50 12.94 6.91 5.00
N PRO A 51 14.23 6.87 4.58
CA PRO A 51 15.18 7.95 4.88
C PRO A 51 14.78 9.31 4.33
N PHE A 52 13.90 9.36 3.33
CA PHE A 52 13.56 10.58 2.61
C PHE A 52 12.12 11.06 2.88
N CYS A 53 11.32 10.27 3.60
CA CYS A 53 9.97 10.68 3.99
C CYS A 53 10.00 11.65 5.17
N ASP A 54 9.20 12.73 5.14
CA ASP A 54 9.11 13.74 6.21
C ASP A 54 8.85 13.13 7.58
N ARG A 55 8.14 12.00 7.60
CA ARG A 55 7.80 11.25 8.80
C ARG A 55 7.87 9.75 8.49
N ALA A 56 8.65 9.01 9.24
CA ALA A 56 8.66 7.57 9.20
C ALA A 56 7.74 6.97 10.26
N ILE A 57 7.18 5.80 9.95
CA ILE A 57 6.48 4.93 10.91
C ILE A 57 7.28 3.64 11.07
N MET A 58 7.09 2.93 12.19
CA MET A 58 7.73 1.63 12.40
C MET A 58 6.82 0.51 11.88
N VAL A 59 7.35 -0.36 11.01
CA VAL A 59 6.62 -1.48 10.41
C VAL A 59 7.37 -2.79 10.64
N SER A 60 6.64 -3.86 10.90
CA SER A 60 7.22 -5.18 11.15
C SER A 60 7.31 -6.09 9.93
N GLY A 61 6.64 -5.71 8.84
CA GLY A 61 6.48 -6.57 7.67
C GLY A 61 5.49 -7.73 7.88
N LEU A 62 4.56 -7.57 8.83
CA LEU A 62 3.46 -8.50 9.10
C LEU A 62 2.12 -7.84 8.73
N LEU A 63 1.38 -8.46 7.82
CA LEU A 63 -0.02 -8.14 7.55
C LEU A 63 -0.91 -9.18 8.21
N LEU A 64 -1.94 -8.72 8.92
CA LEU A 64 -2.91 -9.58 9.58
C LEU A 64 -4.25 -9.59 8.87
N HIS A 65 -4.94 -10.71 8.95
CA HIS A 65 -6.36 -10.82 8.62
C HIS A 65 -7.16 -11.42 9.78
N ASP A 66 -8.48 -11.25 9.70
CA ASP A 66 -9.45 -11.86 10.61
C ASP A 66 -10.37 -12.78 9.81
N ALA A 67 -10.36 -14.07 10.11
CA ALA A 67 -11.22 -15.05 9.48
C ALA A 67 -12.71 -14.67 9.60
N ASP A 68 -13.09 -13.98 10.66
CA ASP A 68 -14.47 -13.50 10.87
C ASP A 68 -14.91 -12.45 9.83
N SER A 69 -13.98 -11.72 9.23
CA SER A 69 -14.26 -10.71 8.22
C SER A 69 -14.79 -11.27 6.90
N TYR A 70 -14.58 -12.57 6.63
CA TYR A 70 -14.99 -13.21 5.36
C TYR A 70 -16.38 -13.88 5.41
N GLY A 71 -17.11 -13.76 6.51
CA GLY A 71 -18.49 -14.26 6.65
C GLY A 71 -18.61 -15.68 7.14
N ASP A 72 -17.72 -16.62 6.77
CA ASP A 72 -17.64 -17.98 7.30
C ASP A 72 -16.26 -18.27 7.89
N PRO A 73 -16.03 -17.91 9.16
CA PRO A 73 -14.73 -18.09 9.79
C PRO A 73 -14.32 -19.56 9.95
N ALA A 74 -15.26 -20.49 10.02
CA ALA A 74 -14.95 -21.91 10.11
C ALA A 74 -14.37 -22.45 8.81
N ALA A 75 -14.96 -22.06 7.67
CA ALA A 75 -14.44 -22.40 6.35
C ALA A 75 -13.05 -21.81 6.13
N VAL A 76 -12.83 -20.54 6.52
CA VAL A 76 -11.52 -19.86 6.39
C VAL A 76 -10.45 -20.56 7.23
N ARG A 77 -10.76 -20.89 8.50
CA ARG A 77 -9.82 -21.65 9.36
C ARG A 77 -9.48 -23.00 8.77
N THR A 78 -10.46 -23.72 8.23
CA THR A 78 -10.24 -25.02 7.60
C THR A 78 -9.36 -24.88 6.36
N LEU A 79 -9.64 -23.89 5.50
CA LEU A 79 -8.91 -23.66 4.25
C LEU A 79 -7.43 -23.38 4.49
N PHE A 80 -7.10 -22.54 5.49
CA PHE A 80 -5.73 -22.13 5.78
C PHE A 80 -5.08 -22.85 6.96
N GLY A 81 -5.77 -23.83 7.58
CA GLY A 81 -5.26 -24.60 8.71
C GLY A 81 -5.09 -23.78 10.00
N LEU A 82 -5.89 -22.71 10.18
CA LEU A 82 -5.76 -21.79 11.31
C LEU A 82 -6.34 -22.39 12.59
N THR A 83 -5.69 -22.11 13.73
CA THR A 83 -6.16 -22.51 15.07
C THR A 83 -6.98 -21.40 15.76
N GLY A 84 -7.06 -20.21 15.16
CA GLY A 84 -7.82 -19.05 15.63
C GLY A 84 -8.25 -18.17 14.46
N ASP A 85 -8.91 -17.05 14.76
CA ASP A 85 -9.44 -16.17 13.70
C ASP A 85 -8.41 -15.17 13.16
N ILE A 86 -7.47 -14.72 14.00
CA ILE A 86 -6.43 -13.75 13.59
C ILE A 86 -5.19 -14.51 13.13
N ALA A 87 -4.75 -14.24 11.91
CA ALA A 87 -3.58 -14.90 11.34
C ALA A 87 -2.76 -13.97 10.45
N ALA A 88 -1.53 -14.40 10.14
CA ALA A 88 -0.65 -13.74 9.20
C ALA A 88 -1.18 -13.91 7.77
N GLN A 89 -1.71 -12.84 7.19
CA GLN A 89 -2.17 -12.79 5.80
C GLN A 89 -1.00 -12.77 4.83
N ALA A 90 0.02 -11.97 5.16
CA ALA A 90 1.26 -11.88 4.42
C ALA A 90 2.43 -11.55 5.35
N VAL A 91 3.62 -12.00 4.96
CA VAL A 91 4.87 -11.69 5.66
C VAL A 91 5.90 -11.26 4.62
N ALA A 92 6.40 -10.03 4.77
CA ALA A 92 7.35 -9.47 3.81
C ALA A 92 8.73 -10.14 3.94
N PRO A 93 9.38 -10.56 2.84
CA PRO A 93 10.72 -11.14 2.87
C PRO A 93 11.74 -10.17 3.50
N GLY A 94 12.65 -10.70 4.32
CA GLY A 94 13.69 -9.90 4.98
C GLY A 94 13.19 -8.94 6.04
N SER A 95 11.91 -9.02 6.43
CA SER A 95 11.31 -8.19 7.47
C SER A 95 11.62 -8.70 8.88
N PRO A 96 11.42 -7.88 9.93
CA PRO A 96 11.48 -8.33 11.31
C PRO A 96 10.56 -9.51 11.61
N ALA A 97 9.35 -9.55 11.03
CA ALA A 97 8.44 -10.69 11.20
C ALA A 97 9.01 -11.98 10.62
N THR A 98 9.63 -11.93 9.43
CA THR A 98 10.34 -13.09 8.87
C THR A 98 11.54 -13.50 9.74
N ALA A 99 12.26 -12.55 10.31
CA ALA A 99 13.47 -12.82 11.12
C ALA A 99 13.15 -13.62 12.39
N ILE A 100 11.97 -13.40 13.00
CA ILE A 100 11.51 -14.18 14.15
C ILE A 100 10.79 -15.48 13.77
N GLY A 101 10.65 -15.76 12.47
CA GLY A 101 10.12 -17.01 11.94
C GLY A 101 8.60 -17.05 11.79
N ILE A 102 7.91 -15.91 11.75
CA ILE A 102 6.49 -15.86 11.36
C ILE A 102 6.40 -16.12 9.85
N VAL A 103 5.46 -16.97 9.47
CA VAL A 103 5.14 -17.26 8.07
C VAL A 103 3.64 -17.05 7.79
N GLN A 104 3.27 -16.99 6.53
CA GLN A 104 1.87 -16.86 6.11
C GLN A 104 1.03 -17.98 6.73
N ASN A 105 -0.18 -17.64 7.18
CA ASN A 105 -1.15 -18.49 7.87
C ASN A 105 -0.77 -18.89 9.31
N ASP A 106 0.31 -18.36 9.88
CA ASP A 106 0.53 -18.48 11.32
C ASP A 106 -0.59 -17.79 12.09
N THR A 107 -1.22 -18.49 13.02
CA THR A 107 -2.28 -17.94 13.88
C THR A 107 -1.65 -17.11 14.99
N ILE A 108 -2.08 -15.87 15.14
CA ILE A 108 -1.63 -14.97 16.21
C ILE A 108 -2.49 -15.18 17.45
N LEU A 109 -1.88 -15.62 18.53
CA LEU A 109 -2.56 -16.03 19.76
C LEU A 109 -2.56 -14.97 20.84
N ALA A 110 -1.44 -14.21 20.98
CA ALA A 110 -1.30 -13.19 21.99
C ALA A 110 -0.43 -12.02 21.50
N ILE A 111 -0.72 -10.82 22.02
CA ILE A 111 0.06 -9.58 21.86
C ILE A 111 0.33 -9.02 23.25
N GLU A 112 1.59 -8.75 23.60
CA GLU A 112 2.01 -8.27 24.92
C GLU A 112 1.42 -9.15 26.05
N GLY A 113 1.45 -10.47 25.85
CA GLY A 113 0.89 -11.47 26.79
C GLY A 113 -0.64 -11.52 26.89
N LYS A 114 -1.34 -10.64 26.15
CA LYS A 114 -2.82 -10.62 26.15
C LYS A 114 -3.35 -11.53 25.04
N SER A 115 -4.20 -12.47 25.39
CA SER A 115 -4.88 -13.32 24.40
C SER A 115 -5.66 -12.49 23.41
N VAL A 116 -5.43 -12.71 22.11
CA VAL A 116 -6.09 -11.97 21.02
C VAL A 116 -7.61 -12.16 21.07
N SER A 117 -8.10 -13.37 21.35
CA SER A 117 -9.54 -13.65 21.42
C SER A 117 -10.26 -12.96 22.59
N VAL A 118 -9.53 -12.60 23.66
CA VAL A 118 -10.07 -11.95 24.86
C VAL A 118 -9.91 -10.42 24.77
N ALA A 119 -8.71 -9.95 24.42
CA ALA A 119 -8.40 -8.52 24.41
C ALA A 119 -8.98 -7.79 23.19
N TRP A 120 -9.18 -8.51 22.08
CA TRP A 120 -9.81 -8.01 20.87
C TRP A 120 -10.96 -8.92 20.48
N PRO A 121 -12.13 -8.83 21.15
CA PRO A 121 -13.30 -9.65 20.84
C PRO A 121 -13.85 -9.30 19.45
N LYS A 122 -14.67 -10.19 18.91
CA LYS A 122 -15.38 -9.92 17.64
C LYS A 122 -16.17 -8.62 17.75
N SER A 123 -16.18 -7.86 16.66
CA SER A 123 -16.79 -6.53 16.58
C SER A 123 -17.75 -6.43 15.39
N GLU A 124 -18.65 -5.46 15.44
CA GLU A 124 -19.43 -5.00 14.31
C GLU A 124 -19.21 -3.49 14.15
N PRO A 125 -18.71 -3.06 12.99
CA PRO A 125 -18.37 -3.85 11.78
C PRO A 125 -17.12 -4.73 12.00
N ARG A 126 -17.06 -5.89 11.32
CA ARG A 126 -16.05 -6.94 11.53
C ARG A 126 -14.60 -6.50 11.31
N TRP A 127 -14.37 -5.53 10.42
CA TRP A 127 -13.02 -5.00 10.13
C TRP A 127 -12.40 -4.23 11.31
N GLU A 128 -13.20 -3.74 12.26
CA GLU A 128 -12.70 -2.95 13.39
C GLU A 128 -11.75 -3.75 14.28
N ARG A 129 -12.01 -5.03 14.46
CA ARG A 129 -11.19 -5.91 15.31
C ARG A 129 -9.74 -5.97 14.82
N VAL A 130 -9.53 -6.30 13.53
CA VAL A 130 -8.18 -6.39 12.97
C VAL A 130 -7.52 -5.01 12.87
N SER A 131 -8.30 -3.95 12.67
CA SER A 131 -7.80 -2.57 12.70
C SER A 131 -7.28 -2.19 14.08
N ALA A 132 -8.07 -2.43 15.14
CA ALA A 132 -7.66 -2.15 16.52
C ALA A 132 -6.42 -2.96 16.95
N LEU A 133 -6.35 -4.23 16.53
CA LEU A 133 -5.20 -5.08 16.80
C LEU A 133 -3.94 -4.53 16.11
N ARG A 134 -4.04 -4.16 14.85
CA ARG A 134 -2.96 -3.55 14.07
C ARG A 134 -2.49 -2.23 14.69
N ASP A 135 -3.42 -1.35 15.08
CA ASP A 135 -3.08 -0.09 15.73
C ASP A 135 -2.35 -0.31 17.08
N SER A 136 -2.72 -1.37 17.81
CA SER A 136 -2.02 -1.77 19.05
C SER A 136 -0.59 -2.22 18.77
N ILE A 137 -0.38 -3.02 17.72
CA ILE A 137 0.95 -3.45 17.28
C ILE A 137 1.78 -2.24 16.83
N ASP A 138 1.25 -1.38 15.96
CA ASP A 138 1.94 -0.19 15.45
C ASP A 138 2.36 0.74 16.60
N ALA A 139 1.48 0.93 17.59
CA ALA A 139 1.79 1.70 18.79
C ALA A 139 2.91 1.06 19.65
N ALA A 140 2.97 -0.26 19.73
CA ALA A 140 4.03 -0.96 20.44
C ALA A 140 5.37 -0.91 19.68
N LEU A 141 5.34 -1.10 18.36
CA LEU A 141 6.51 -0.96 17.49
C LEU A 141 7.14 0.43 17.61
N SER A 142 6.33 1.48 17.68
CA SER A 142 6.81 2.86 17.86
C SER A 142 7.52 3.10 19.22
N ARG A 143 7.29 2.21 20.20
CA ARG A 143 7.97 2.20 21.52
C ARG A 143 9.13 1.23 21.61
N GLY A 144 9.52 0.57 20.52
CA GLY A 144 10.67 -0.31 20.43
C GLY A 144 10.38 -1.80 20.30
N GLY A 145 9.14 -2.19 20.00
CA GLY A 145 8.77 -3.57 19.68
C GLY A 145 7.58 -4.09 20.49
N VAL A 146 7.11 -5.28 20.12
CA VAL A 146 5.92 -5.95 20.66
C VAL A 146 6.21 -7.43 20.89
N ASP A 147 5.83 -7.98 22.04
CA ASP A 147 5.87 -9.43 22.27
C ASP A 147 4.68 -10.09 21.56
N ILE A 148 4.94 -10.98 20.62
CA ILE A 148 3.92 -11.66 19.83
C ILE A 148 4.01 -13.17 20.02
N SER A 149 2.86 -13.82 20.22
CA SER A 149 2.76 -15.27 20.30
C SER A 149 1.98 -15.82 19.12
N TRP A 150 2.50 -16.86 18.47
CA TRP A 150 1.86 -17.46 17.30
C TRP A 150 2.03 -18.98 17.26
N GLN A 151 1.23 -19.60 16.41
CA GLN A 151 1.23 -21.04 16.16
C GLN A 151 1.07 -21.29 14.66
N SER A 152 1.95 -22.14 14.11
CA SER A 152 1.89 -22.50 12.69
C SER A 152 0.78 -23.52 12.39
N PRO A 153 0.23 -23.55 11.17
CA PRO A 153 -0.79 -24.51 10.76
C PRO A 153 -0.37 -25.97 11.04
N GLY A 154 -1.24 -26.72 11.70
CA GLY A 154 -0.96 -28.10 12.08
C GLY A 154 0.12 -28.31 13.14
N GLY A 155 0.76 -27.24 13.61
CA GLY A 155 1.77 -27.27 14.68
C GLY A 155 1.15 -27.31 16.07
N ALA A 156 1.80 -28.01 17.04
CA ALA A 156 1.39 -27.99 18.44
C ALA A 156 2.15 -26.91 19.27
N LEU A 157 3.26 -26.40 18.73
CA LEU A 157 4.13 -25.48 19.46
C LEU A 157 3.67 -24.04 19.32
N VAL A 158 3.44 -23.38 20.44
CA VAL A 158 3.29 -21.93 20.52
C VAL A 158 4.67 -21.30 20.69
N ARG A 159 5.00 -20.34 19.83
CA ARG A 159 6.22 -19.55 19.91
C ARG A 159 5.88 -18.16 20.43
N THR A 160 6.81 -17.55 21.14
CA THR A 160 6.70 -16.15 21.61
C THR A 160 8.06 -15.49 21.42
N GLU A 161 8.06 -14.39 20.69
CA GLU A 161 9.28 -13.62 20.42
C GLU A 161 8.98 -12.12 20.42
N ARG A 162 10.03 -11.34 20.59
CA ARG A 162 9.98 -9.89 20.45
C ARG A 162 10.02 -9.49 18.97
N LEU A 163 8.95 -8.89 18.49
CA LEU A 163 8.86 -8.34 17.14
C LEU A 163 9.23 -6.87 17.17
N GLU A 164 10.29 -6.51 16.49
CA GLU A 164 10.73 -5.14 16.32
C GLU A 164 10.16 -4.54 15.03
N GLY A 165 10.33 -3.21 14.86
CA GLY A 165 9.96 -2.52 13.64
C GLY A 165 11.18 -1.93 12.94
N VAL A 166 11.03 -1.68 11.64
CA VAL A 166 11.96 -0.89 10.82
C VAL A 166 11.25 0.35 10.30
N PRO A 167 11.98 1.47 10.04
CA PRO A 167 11.37 2.66 9.48
C PRO A 167 10.77 2.41 8.09
N ALA A 168 9.61 3.03 7.82
CA ALA A 168 8.95 3.03 6.52
C ALA A 168 8.24 4.37 6.29
N CYS A 169 8.05 4.76 5.04
CA CYS A 169 7.15 5.86 4.69
C CYS A 169 5.70 5.54 5.16
N PRO A 170 4.94 6.53 5.65
CA PRO A 170 3.66 6.31 6.32
C PRO A 170 2.54 5.98 5.32
N THR A 171 2.64 4.82 4.69
CA THR A 171 1.64 4.31 3.73
C THR A 171 1.37 2.84 4.03
N ARG A 172 0.09 2.46 4.13
CA ARG A 172 -0.38 1.07 4.19
C ARG A 172 -0.80 0.61 2.79
N PHE A 173 -0.81 -0.69 2.55
CA PHE A 173 -1.16 -1.29 1.26
C PHE A 173 -2.27 -2.30 1.48
N GLU A 174 -3.41 -2.12 0.83
CA GLU A 174 -4.62 -2.93 1.06
C GLU A 174 -5.25 -3.32 -0.27
N LEU A 175 -5.55 -4.61 -0.41
CA LEU A 175 -6.37 -5.11 -1.50
C LEU A 175 -7.84 -4.88 -1.13
N VAL A 176 -8.63 -4.38 -2.07
CA VAL A 176 -10.06 -4.11 -1.87
C VAL A 176 -10.89 -4.89 -2.88
N ASP A 177 -12.03 -5.38 -2.45
CA ASP A 177 -12.92 -6.20 -3.26
C ASP A 177 -13.61 -5.41 -4.39
N SER A 178 -14.04 -6.13 -5.43
CA SER A 178 -14.94 -5.67 -6.50
C SER A 178 -14.49 -4.44 -7.30
N LYS A 179 -13.22 -3.98 -7.20
CA LYS A 179 -12.71 -2.82 -7.93
C LYS A 179 -11.68 -3.19 -8.99
N LYS A 180 -11.62 -2.36 -10.05
CA LYS A 180 -10.63 -2.48 -11.15
C LYS A 180 -9.60 -1.34 -11.13
N SER A 181 -9.56 -0.54 -10.07
CA SER A 181 -8.73 0.67 -9.96
C SER A 181 -7.65 0.53 -8.91
N ALA A 182 -6.63 1.36 -9.02
CA ALA A 182 -5.71 1.71 -7.96
C ALA A 182 -6.04 3.12 -7.47
N ALA A 183 -5.79 3.41 -6.20
CA ALA A 183 -6.01 4.74 -5.62
C ALA A 183 -5.19 4.95 -4.35
N ALA A 184 -4.86 6.22 -4.06
CA ALA A 184 -4.29 6.67 -2.81
C ALA A 184 -5.31 7.50 -2.02
N ASP A 185 -5.41 7.28 -0.70
CA ASP A 185 -6.32 8.05 0.16
C ASP A 185 -5.60 9.01 1.14
N GLY A 186 -4.27 9.05 1.05
CA GLY A 186 -3.41 9.86 1.90
C GLY A 186 -2.71 9.08 3.02
N ASN A 187 -3.19 7.87 3.33
CA ASN A 187 -2.60 6.96 4.31
C ASN A 187 -2.45 5.54 3.76
N ARG A 188 -3.21 5.21 2.72
CA ARG A 188 -3.24 3.87 2.12
C ARG A 188 -3.11 3.95 0.61
N VAL A 189 -2.50 2.93 0.04
CA VAL A 189 -2.63 2.53 -1.36
C VAL A 189 -3.66 1.41 -1.42
N LEU A 190 -4.72 1.63 -2.17
CA LEU A 190 -5.85 0.72 -2.34
C LEU A 190 -5.80 0.14 -3.75
N ILE A 191 -5.61 -1.17 -3.87
CA ILE A 191 -5.62 -1.88 -5.16
C ILE A 191 -6.86 -2.75 -5.22
N GLY A 192 -7.65 -2.61 -6.28
CA GLY A 192 -8.81 -3.47 -6.49
C GLY A 192 -8.40 -4.90 -6.85
N GLU A 193 -9.10 -5.91 -6.35
CA GLU A 193 -8.83 -7.33 -6.65
C GLU A 193 -8.94 -7.66 -8.16
N ASN A 194 -9.65 -6.82 -8.92
CA ASN A 194 -9.80 -6.93 -10.36
C ASN A 194 -8.93 -5.93 -11.14
N PHE A 195 -7.95 -5.30 -10.48
CA PHE A 195 -7.03 -4.37 -11.12
C PHE A 195 -6.15 -5.10 -12.15
N PRO A 196 -6.15 -4.70 -13.43
CA PRO A 196 -5.39 -5.40 -14.47
C PRO A 196 -3.89 -5.49 -14.19
N GLY A 197 -3.33 -4.54 -13.46
CA GLY A 197 -1.91 -4.52 -13.08
C GLY A 197 -1.48 -5.70 -12.20
N LEU A 198 -2.42 -6.39 -11.53
CA LEU A 198 -2.13 -7.63 -10.81
C LEU A 198 -1.63 -8.76 -11.73
N GLY A 199 -1.88 -8.67 -13.04
CA GLY A 199 -1.36 -9.60 -14.04
C GLY A 199 -0.01 -9.20 -14.66
N TYR A 200 0.56 -8.04 -14.32
CA TYR A 200 1.84 -7.57 -14.85
C TYR A 200 3.03 -8.28 -14.19
N ASP A 201 4.24 -8.15 -14.76
CA ASP A 201 5.46 -8.53 -14.04
C ASP A 201 5.62 -7.71 -12.74
N GLU A 202 6.49 -8.17 -11.83
CA GLU A 202 6.61 -7.53 -10.51
C GLU A 202 7.05 -6.07 -10.61
N ALA A 203 7.98 -5.75 -11.49
CA ALA A 203 8.50 -4.38 -11.60
C ALA A 203 7.46 -3.41 -12.18
N ALA A 204 6.66 -3.85 -13.16
CA ALA A 204 5.56 -3.04 -13.70
C ALA A 204 4.41 -2.90 -12.69
N PHE A 205 4.12 -3.92 -11.89
CA PHE A 205 3.17 -3.81 -10.77
C PHE A 205 3.71 -2.88 -9.68
N ALA A 206 5.00 -2.99 -9.34
CA ALA A 206 5.64 -2.07 -8.38
C ALA A 206 5.58 -0.62 -8.85
N ALA A 207 5.66 -0.35 -10.16
CA ALA A 207 5.48 0.99 -10.70
C ALA A 207 4.07 1.54 -10.44
N ALA A 208 3.02 0.74 -10.64
CA ALA A 208 1.66 1.14 -10.31
C ALA A 208 1.50 1.45 -8.80
N VAL A 209 2.04 0.59 -7.93
CA VAL A 209 2.02 0.79 -6.47
C VAL A 209 2.82 2.03 -6.06
N ALA A 210 3.98 2.27 -6.70
CA ALA A 210 4.82 3.44 -6.44
C ALA A 210 4.15 4.74 -6.87
N HIS A 211 3.40 4.75 -7.99
CA HIS A 211 2.59 5.89 -8.42
C HIS A 211 1.57 6.28 -7.34
N GLU A 212 0.79 5.32 -6.85
CA GLU A 212 -0.18 5.60 -5.78
C GLU A 212 0.50 5.98 -4.45
N MET A 213 1.63 5.36 -4.13
CA MET A 213 2.42 5.73 -2.96
C MET A 213 2.95 7.18 -3.07
N ALA A 214 3.35 7.62 -4.26
CA ALA A 214 3.79 9.00 -4.50
C ALA A 214 2.70 10.01 -4.17
N HIS A 215 1.42 9.73 -4.49
CA HIS A 215 0.31 10.59 -4.08
C HIS A 215 0.23 10.75 -2.56
N ASN A 216 0.45 9.68 -1.78
CA ASN A 216 0.44 9.74 -0.31
C ASN A 216 1.64 10.53 0.23
N ILE A 217 2.85 10.29 -0.30
CA ILE A 217 4.09 10.99 0.08
C ILE A 217 3.94 12.49 -0.17
N LEU A 218 3.44 12.87 -1.35
CA LEU A 218 3.23 14.26 -1.76
C LEU A 218 1.95 14.87 -1.18
N ARG A 219 1.21 14.13 -0.35
CA ARG A 219 0.02 14.59 0.36
C ARG A 219 -1.11 15.11 -0.55
N HIS A 220 -1.16 14.67 -1.81
CA HIS A 220 -2.18 15.09 -2.76
C HIS A 220 -3.62 14.90 -2.25
N PRO A 221 -3.99 13.72 -1.67
CA PRO A 221 -5.34 13.51 -1.16
C PRO A 221 -5.71 14.45 0.00
N GLN A 222 -4.76 14.77 0.89
CA GLN A 222 -4.97 15.71 1.99
C GLN A 222 -5.24 17.11 1.45
N THR A 223 -4.38 17.59 0.56
CA THR A 223 -4.51 18.93 -0.05
C THR A 223 -5.83 19.06 -0.82
N PHE A 224 -6.24 18.04 -1.59
CA PHE A 224 -7.54 18.08 -2.26
C PHE A 224 -8.75 18.14 -1.30
N ARG A 225 -8.65 17.54 -0.12
CA ARG A 225 -9.72 17.68 0.91
C ARG A 225 -9.83 19.11 1.43
N GLU A 226 -8.71 19.82 1.49
CA GLU A 226 -8.66 21.22 1.99
C GLU A 226 -9.09 22.24 0.93
N ILE A 227 -8.59 22.11 -0.29
CA ILE A 227 -8.76 23.17 -1.33
C ILE A 227 -9.72 22.79 -2.47
N GLY A 228 -10.26 21.56 -2.43
CA GLY A 228 -11.17 21.03 -3.45
C GLY A 228 -10.47 20.61 -4.75
N TRP A 229 -11.23 19.92 -5.60
CA TRP A 229 -10.77 19.32 -6.85
C TRP A 229 -10.85 20.32 -8.01
N LYS A 230 -9.70 20.74 -8.52
CA LYS A 230 -9.60 21.57 -9.73
C LYS A 230 -8.78 20.83 -10.77
N ARG A 231 -9.26 20.78 -12.02
CA ARG A 231 -8.62 20.02 -13.11
C ARG A 231 -7.13 20.28 -13.29
N LYS A 232 -6.71 21.58 -13.21
CA LYS A 232 -5.29 21.94 -13.33
C LYS A 232 -4.47 21.25 -12.25
N LEU A 233 -4.96 21.25 -11.00
CA LEU A 233 -4.27 20.63 -9.88
C LEU A 233 -4.27 19.10 -9.97
N VAL A 234 -5.37 18.49 -10.40
CA VAL A 234 -5.41 17.02 -10.65
C VAL A 234 -4.33 16.62 -11.66
N ARG A 235 -4.19 17.40 -12.76
CA ARG A 235 -3.14 17.12 -13.76
C ARG A 235 -1.74 17.24 -13.18
N LEU A 236 -1.48 18.25 -12.35
CA LEU A 236 -0.18 18.45 -11.71
C LEU A 236 0.12 17.35 -10.69
N SER A 237 -0.88 16.94 -9.89
CA SER A 237 -0.69 15.83 -8.95
C SER A 237 -0.37 14.50 -9.64
N GLU A 238 -1.01 14.22 -10.78
CA GLU A 238 -0.69 13.03 -11.59
C GLU A 238 0.73 13.11 -12.16
N ARG A 239 1.12 14.28 -12.68
CA ARG A 239 2.47 14.49 -13.20
C ARG A 239 3.52 14.32 -12.12
N ASP A 240 3.32 14.88 -10.94
CA ASP A 240 4.26 14.74 -9.83
C ASP A 240 4.34 13.29 -9.34
N ALA A 241 3.23 12.55 -9.31
CA ALA A 241 3.25 11.13 -8.98
C ALA A 241 4.00 10.31 -10.04
N ASP A 242 3.82 10.60 -11.32
CA ASP A 242 4.60 9.96 -12.41
C ASP A 242 6.10 10.23 -12.31
N ARG A 243 6.47 11.46 -11.99
CA ARG A 243 7.87 11.88 -11.87
C ARG A 243 8.54 11.30 -10.63
N LEU A 244 7.82 11.18 -9.49
CA LEU A 244 8.37 10.60 -8.27
C LEU A 244 8.44 9.05 -8.33
N MET A 245 7.56 8.41 -9.08
CA MET A 245 7.49 6.95 -9.21
C MET A 245 8.85 6.29 -9.52
N PRO A 246 9.66 6.71 -10.51
CA PRO A 246 10.96 6.07 -10.82
C PRO A 246 11.98 6.23 -9.68
N TRP A 247 11.93 7.29 -8.88
CA TRP A 247 12.76 7.47 -7.69
C TRP A 247 12.46 6.41 -6.63
N LEU A 248 11.17 6.21 -6.35
CA LEU A 248 10.71 5.21 -5.39
C LEU A 248 11.10 3.80 -5.81
N LEU A 249 11.01 3.50 -7.10
CA LEU A 249 11.44 2.23 -7.68
C LEU A 249 12.95 2.01 -7.55
N HIS A 250 13.76 3.02 -7.88
CA HIS A 250 15.22 2.96 -7.76
C HIS A 250 15.64 2.60 -6.34
N ASN A 251 15.16 3.34 -5.36
CA ASN A 251 15.51 3.12 -3.95
C ASN A 251 15.09 1.72 -3.46
N ALA A 252 13.97 1.21 -3.96
CA ALA A 252 13.51 -0.14 -3.67
C ALA A 252 14.26 -1.24 -4.48
N GLY A 253 15.30 -0.89 -5.25
CA GLY A 253 16.09 -1.83 -6.04
C GLY A 253 15.35 -2.43 -7.23
N TYR A 254 14.31 -1.75 -7.73
CA TYR A 254 13.73 -2.01 -9.05
C TYR A 254 14.42 -1.16 -10.12
N ASP A 255 14.42 -1.63 -11.36
CA ASP A 255 14.81 -0.78 -12.49
C ASP A 255 13.82 0.41 -12.60
N PRO A 256 14.27 1.67 -12.47
CA PRO A 256 13.38 2.84 -12.56
C PRO A 256 12.69 2.95 -13.92
N ARG A 257 13.25 2.33 -14.99
CA ARG A 257 12.60 2.23 -16.31
C ARG A 257 11.34 1.35 -16.31
N ALA A 258 11.06 0.62 -15.21
CA ALA A 258 9.78 -0.07 -15.05
C ALA A 258 8.59 0.90 -15.04
N ALA A 259 8.80 2.15 -14.60
CA ALA A 259 7.80 3.23 -14.71
C ALA A 259 7.39 3.47 -16.18
N ILE A 260 8.37 3.52 -17.08
CA ILE A 260 8.12 3.69 -18.52
C ILE A 260 7.39 2.47 -19.09
N ARG A 261 7.80 1.25 -18.72
CA ARG A 261 7.15 0.02 -19.18
C ARG A 261 5.70 -0.06 -18.71
N PHE A 262 5.45 0.29 -17.46
CA PHE A 262 4.11 0.40 -16.91
C PHE A 262 3.27 1.40 -17.71
N MET A 263 3.76 2.63 -17.92
CA MET A 263 3.04 3.67 -18.64
C MET A 263 2.74 3.29 -20.09
N ARG A 264 3.67 2.66 -20.79
CA ARG A 264 3.48 2.15 -22.17
C ARG A 264 2.48 0.98 -22.24
N THR A 265 2.31 0.22 -21.17
CA THR A 265 1.35 -0.89 -21.09
C THR A 265 -0.03 -0.41 -20.70
N TRP A 266 -0.12 0.44 -19.68
CA TRP A 266 -1.35 0.97 -19.10
C TRP A 266 -1.96 2.11 -19.92
N GLY A 267 -1.13 3.07 -20.33
CA GLY A 267 -1.53 4.33 -20.93
C GLY A 267 -2.41 4.21 -22.18
N PRO A 268 -2.05 3.42 -23.20
CA PRO A 268 -2.86 3.27 -24.41
C PRO A 268 -4.25 2.69 -24.16
N ARG A 269 -4.41 1.87 -23.12
CA ARG A 269 -5.67 1.22 -22.76
C ARG A 269 -6.59 2.08 -21.90
N HIS A 270 -6.01 3.03 -21.15
CA HIS A 270 -6.71 3.84 -20.15
C HIS A 270 -6.57 5.34 -20.38
N GLY A 271 -5.78 5.76 -21.37
CA GLY A 271 -5.45 7.15 -21.72
C GLY A 271 -6.56 7.93 -22.43
N GLY A 272 -7.84 7.67 -22.19
CA GLY A 272 -9.00 8.45 -22.63
C GLY A 272 -8.98 8.94 -24.09
N TRP A 273 -10.06 8.72 -24.83
CA TRP A 273 -10.24 9.15 -26.23
C TRP A 273 -10.25 10.68 -26.38
N ILE A 274 -9.94 11.17 -27.58
CA ILE A 274 -9.67 12.57 -28.01
C ILE A 274 -10.73 13.61 -27.54
N PHE A 275 -11.93 13.20 -27.16
CA PHE A 275 -13.03 14.08 -26.75
C PHE A 275 -13.37 14.06 -25.26
N ARG A 276 -12.67 13.29 -24.41
CA ARG A 276 -12.87 13.34 -22.95
C ARG A 276 -12.11 14.52 -22.36
N LYS A 277 -12.74 15.20 -21.41
CA LYS A 277 -12.13 16.28 -20.63
C LYS A 277 -10.92 15.70 -19.88
N ARG A 278 -9.71 15.89 -20.41
CA ARG A 278 -8.47 15.33 -19.90
C ARG A 278 -8.20 15.82 -18.47
N THR A 279 -8.20 14.90 -17.53
CA THR A 279 -7.68 15.11 -16.17
C THR A 279 -6.21 14.69 -16.07
N HIS A 280 -5.66 14.03 -17.09
CA HIS A 280 -4.29 13.56 -17.18
C HIS A 280 -3.64 14.09 -18.47
N ASP A 281 -2.33 14.20 -18.47
CA ASP A 281 -1.52 14.41 -19.68
C ASP A 281 -1.61 13.17 -20.59
N GLY A 282 -1.21 13.26 -21.85
CA GLY A 282 -1.11 12.11 -22.74
C GLY A 282 -0.13 11.08 -22.17
N TRP A 283 -0.38 9.79 -22.41
CA TRP A 283 0.52 8.75 -21.90
C TRP A 283 1.96 8.87 -22.43
N ASP A 284 2.12 9.40 -23.63
CA ASP A 284 3.39 9.73 -24.28
C ASP A 284 4.09 10.89 -23.57
N GLU A 285 3.37 11.98 -23.25
CA GLU A 285 3.89 13.10 -22.44
C GLU A 285 4.29 12.61 -21.02
N ARG A 286 3.53 11.71 -20.41
CA ARG A 286 3.85 11.12 -19.11
C ARG A 286 5.15 10.31 -19.17
N VAL A 287 5.40 9.58 -20.26
CA VAL A 287 6.67 8.87 -20.49
C VAL A 287 7.84 9.87 -20.56
N GLU A 288 7.70 11.00 -21.26
CA GLU A 288 8.74 12.04 -21.35
C GLU A 288 9.09 12.61 -19.98
N PHE A 289 8.09 12.87 -19.10
CA PHE A 289 8.33 13.34 -17.74
C PHE A 289 9.09 12.30 -16.91
N ILE A 290 8.76 11.02 -17.02
CA ILE A 290 9.46 9.93 -16.34
C ILE A 290 10.91 9.82 -16.84
N GLU A 291 11.13 9.86 -18.16
CA GLU A 291 12.45 9.78 -18.77
C GLU A 291 13.37 10.92 -18.34
N ALA A 292 12.80 12.14 -18.17
CA ALA A 292 13.55 13.31 -17.72
C ALA A 292 14.11 13.16 -16.28
N GLU A 293 13.46 12.38 -15.41
CA GLU A 293 13.92 12.16 -14.04
C GLU A 293 15.12 11.19 -13.96
N LEU A 294 15.27 10.25 -14.93
CA LEU A 294 16.26 9.16 -14.83
C LEU A 294 17.70 9.65 -14.65
N ALA A 295 18.13 10.68 -15.42
CA ALA A 295 19.48 11.21 -15.30
C ALA A 295 19.73 11.91 -13.93
N THR A 296 18.70 12.48 -13.33
CA THR A 296 18.79 13.08 -12.01
C THR A 296 18.85 12.02 -10.91
N ILE A 297 18.09 10.92 -11.06
CA ILE A 297 18.13 9.76 -10.16
C ILE A 297 19.54 9.15 -10.15
N GLU A 298 20.14 8.92 -11.35
CA GLU A 298 21.48 8.36 -11.46
C GLU A 298 22.55 9.24 -10.75
N ARG A 299 22.46 10.56 -10.91
CA ARG A 299 23.37 11.50 -10.21
C ARG A 299 23.13 11.50 -8.71
N ALA A 300 21.87 11.59 -8.26
CA ALA A 300 21.53 11.60 -6.84
C ALA A 300 21.98 10.31 -6.12
N ALA A 301 21.92 9.18 -6.81
CA ALA A 301 22.40 7.90 -6.30
C ALA A 301 23.95 7.85 -6.19
N GLN A 302 24.67 8.50 -7.12
CA GLN A 302 26.13 8.60 -7.08
C GLN A 302 26.65 9.51 -5.96
N ASP A 303 25.82 10.47 -5.51
CA ASP A 303 26.15 11.40 -4.43
C ASP A 303 26.09 10.73 -3.02
N ARG A 304 25.71 9.44 -2.94
CA ARG A 304 25.54 8.70 -1.69
C ARG A 304 26.25 7.35 -1.73
N ASP A 305 26.89 7.00 -0.62
CA ASP A 305 27.61 5.72 -0.48
C ASP A 305 26.68 4.50 -0.49
N ASP A 306 25.42 4.67 -0.07
CA ASP A 306 24.40 3.62 -0.06
C ASP A 306 23.69 3.41 -1.43
N GLY A 307 23.99 4.26 -2.41
CA GLY A 307 23.41 4.19 -3.74
C GLY A 307 21.93 4.58 -3.82
N LEU A 308 21.33 5.08 -2.74
CA LEU A 308 19.97 5.57 -2.75
C LEU A 308 19.89 6.98 -3.37
N ALA A 309 18.83 7.26 -4.10
CA ALA A 309 18.57 8.55 -4.69
C ALA A 309 17.70 9.42 -3.76
N ASP A 310 18.27 10.47 -3.20
CA ASP A 310 17.60 11.38 -2.28
C ASP A 310 16.60 12.29 -3.00
N TRP A 311 15.39 11.80 -3.22
CA TRP A 311 14.34 12.57 -3.84
C TRP A 311 13.84 13.73 -2.97
N SER A 312 14.00 13.69 -1.66
CA SER A 312 13.59 14.81 -0.79
C SER A 312 14.42 16.07 -1.06
N ARG A 313 15.63 15.91 -1.58
CA ARG A 313 16.55 17.01 -1.92
C ARG A 313 16.47 17.42 -3.40
N TYR A 314 16.28 16.46 -4.29
CA TYR A 314 16.44 16.69 -5.74
C TYR A 314 15.13 16.75 -6.51
N PHE A 315 14.04 16.23 -5.97
CA PHE A 315 12.72 16.28 -6.59
C PHE A 315 11.96 17.55 -6.16
N SER A 316 11.38 18.26 -7.13
CA SER A 316 10.57 19.45 -6.88
C SER A 316 9.17 19.26 -7.43
N PRO A 317 8.13 19.14 -6.57
CA PRO A 317 6.75 18.99 -7.00
C PRO A 317 6.21 20.31 -7.61
N GLU A 318 5.47 20.19 -8.71
CA GLU A 318 4.80 21.32 -9.38
C GLU A 318 3.44 21.64 -8.73
N PHE A 319 2.82 20.64 -8.11
CA PHE A 319 1.51 20.73 -7.49
C PHE A 319 1.50 21.71 -6.31
N ASP A 320 2.48 21.64 -5.41
CA ASP A 320 2.53 22.45 -4.19
C ASP A 320 2.67 23.95 -4.53
N THR A 321 3.53 24.28 -5.49
CA THR A 321 3.69 25.66 -5.98
C THR A 321 2.37 26.21 -6.53
N ALA A 322 1.66 25.43 -7.35
CA ALA A 322 0.39 25.83 -7.92
C ALA A 322 -0.77 25.85 -6.91
N ALA A 323 -0.67 25.11 -5.82
CA ALA A 323 -1.64 25.10 -4.73
C ALA A 323 -1.47 26.31 -3.79
N ALA A 324 -0.24 26.77 -3.61
CA ALA A 324 0.09 27.94 -2.76
C ALA A 324 -0.28 29.30 -3.40
N ASP A 325 -0.32 29.40 -4.73
CA ASP A 325 -0.64 30.61 -5.48
C ASP A 325 -2.14 30.99 -5.48
N ARG A 326 -2.89 30.68 -4.41
CA ARG A 326 -4.35 30.88 -4.32
C ARG A 326 -4.82 31.80 -3.24
#